data_aeb503dcd751e4b08090d59771be9e16
#
_entry.id   aeb503dcd751e4b08090d59771be9e16
#
_cell.length_a   1.000
_cell.length_b   1.000
_cell.length_c   1.000
_cell.angle_alpha   90.00
_cell.angle_beta   90.00
_cell.angle_gamma   90.00
#
_symmetry.space_group_name_H-M   'P 1'
#
loop_
_entity.id
_entity.type
_entity.pdbx_description
1 polymer ?
#
loop_
_entity_poly.entity_id
_entity_poly.type
_entity_poly.pdbx_seq_one_letter_code
_entity_poly.pdbx_strand_id
1 'polypeptide(L)'
;MPQVMRQPAIIWPAIHAKFWHIGAWRRRAVLVVIACLWPFLTGSFVVGSAGATTWIDGNKARLQALDKITARISTVEAPVGAARFYGTLEITINRCAFHPPEEPPENAAFITVRDRGYDGLAPKQVFSGWIFSSSPAISALEHPVYDLTLLACFAD
;
A
#
# COMPACT_ATOMS: atom_id res chain seq x y z
N MET A 1 8.29 50.92 14.91
CA MET A 1 7.62 51.54 13.75
C MET A 1 7.57 50.53 12.62
N PRO A 2 6.43 49.96 12.31
CA PRO A 2 6.34 48.98 11.22
C PRO A 2 6.05 49.71 9.90
N GLN A 3 6.85 49.40 8.89
CA GLN A 3 6.68 49.89 7.52
C GLN A 3 5.51 49.16 6.86
N VAL A 4 4.46 49.91 6.52
CA VAL A 4 3.32 49.42 5.74
C VAL A 4 3.72 49.37 4.26
N MET A 5 3.91 48.20 3.69
CA MET A 5 4.07 48.00 2.25
C MET A 5 2.74 48.23 1.54
N ARG A 6 2.65 49.33 0.78
CA ARG A 6 1.51 49.60 -0.15
C ARG A 6 1.66 48.68 -1.36
N GLN A 7 0.65 47.88 -1.60
CA GLN A 7 0.52 47.11 -2.84
C GLN A 7 0.00 48.04 -3.99
N PRO A 8 0.57 47.91 -5.20
CA PRO A 8 0.06 48.65 -6.36
C PRO A 8 -1.25 48.06 -6.86
N ALA A 9 -2.22 48.97 -7.13
CA ALA A 9 -3.50 48.61 -7.72
C ALA A 9 -3.32 48.13 -9.17
N ILE A 10 -3.73 46.88 -9.43
CA ILE A 10 -3.77 46.31 -10.78
C ILE A 10 -5.01 46.86 -11.47
N ILE A 11 -4.80 47.79 -12.44
CA ILE A 11 -5.83 48.34 -13.31
C ILE A 11 -6.12 47.33 -14.43
N TRP A 12 -7.29 46.71 -14.43
CA TRP A 12 -7.77 45.86 -15.51
C TRP A 12 -8.31 46.72 -16.66
N PRO A 13 -7.84 46.57 -17.91
CA PRO A 13 -8.45 47.25 -19.03
C PRO A 13 -9.81 46.64 -19.34
N ALA A 14 -10.82 47.50 -19.40
CA ALA A 14 -12.18 47.13 -19.83
C ALA A 14 -12.17 46.74 -21.32
N ILE A 15 -12.26 45.44 -21.60
CA ILE A 15 -12.45 44.93 -22.95
C ILE A 15 -13.92 45.12 -23.33
N HIS A 16 -14.21 46.18 -24.09
CA HIS A 16 -15.50 46.40 -24.69
C HIS A 16 -15.82 45.26 -25.69
N ALA A 17 -16.70 44.34 -25.30
CA ALA A 17 -17.24 43.30 -26.15
C ALA A 17 -18.19 43.92 -27.21
N LYS A 18 -17.68 44.19 -28.40
CA LYS A 18 -18.50 44.37 -29.63
C LYS A 18 -18.81 42.99 -30.22
N PHE A 19 -19.79 42.30 -29.66
CA PHE A 19 -20.35 41.09 -30.25
C PHE A 19 -21.84 41.26 -30.47
N TRP A 20 -22.18 41.98 -31.54
CA TRP A 20 -23.54 41.96 -32.07
C TRP A 20 -23.49 41.68 -33.57
N HIS A 21 -24.35 40.77 -33.99
CA HIS A 21 -24.63 40.26 -35.33
C HIS A 21 -23.91 38.97 -35.76
N ILE A 22 -24.11 37.91 -34.98
CA ILE A 22 -24.08 36.56 -35.54
C ILE A 22 -25.53 36.14 -35.77
N GLY A 23 -25.92 36.06 -37.06
CA GLY A 23 -27.30 35.86 -37.49
C GLY A 23 -27.91 34.58 -36.88
N ALA A 24 -29.24 34.62 -36.72
CA ALA A 24 -30.07 33.56 -36.12
C ALA A 24 -29.88 32.16 -36.75
N TRP A 25 -29.29 32.08 -37.94
CA TRP A 25 -29.03 30.83 -38.64
C TRP A 25 -27.86 30.02 -38.02
N ARG A 26 -26.86 30.71 -37.52
CA ARG A 26 -25.72 30.03 -36.85
C ARG A 26 -26.12 29.45 -35.47
N ARG A 27 -27.10 30.04 -34.79
CA ARG A 27 -27.60 29.52 -33.50
C ARG A 27 -28.31 28.18 -33.62
N ARG A 28 -29.04 27.95 -34.76
CA ARG A 28 -29.70 26.67 -35.01
C ARG A 28 -28.71 25.54 -35.32
N ALA A 29 -27.64 25.85 -36.08
CA ALA A 29 -26.59 24.90 -36.38
C ALA A 29 -25.81 24.46 -35.11
N VAL A 30 -25.51 25.39 -34.20
CA VAL A 30 -24.81 25.09 -32.95
C VAL A 30 -25.65 24.21 -32.01
N LEU A 31 -26.97 24.49 -31.92
CA LEU A 31 -27.85 23.65 -31.08
C LEU A 31 -28.02 22.22 -31.62
N VAL A 32 -28.04 22.04 -32.94
CA VAL A 32 -28.11 20.70 -33.54
C VAL A 32 -26.81 19.90 -33.28
N VAL A 33 -25.65 20.55 -33.37
CA VAL A 33 -24.36 19.92 -33.11
C VAL A 33 -24.22 19.50 -31.62
N ILE A 34 -24.70 20.37 -30.71
CA ILE A 34 -24.69 20.04 -29.26
C ILE A 34 -25.66 18.88 -28.94
N ALA A 35 -26.84 18.84 -29.61
CA ALA A 35 -27.80 17.75 -29.41
C ALA A 35 -27.30 16.40 -29.95
N CYS A 36 -26.48 16.38 -31.01
CA CYS A 36 -25.89 15.15 -31.55
C CYS A 36 -24.68 14.63 -30.73
N LEU A 37 -23.99 15.47 -29.96
CA LEU A 37 -22.86 15.08 -29.12
C LEU A 37 -23.26 14.58 -27.72
N TRP A 38 -24.52 14.85 -27.27
CA TRP A 38 -24.99 14.46 -25.94
C TRP A 38 -25.08 12.94 -25.68
N PRO A 39 -25.44 12.08 -26.67
CA PRO A 39 -25.51 10.63 -26.40
C PRO A 39 -24.15 9.95 -26.25
N PHE A 40 -23.04 10.60 -26.63
CA PHE A 40 -21.70 10.01 -26.45
C PHE A 40 -21.12 10.22 -25.05
N LEU A 41 -21.72 11.07 -24.21
CA LEU A 41 -21.25 11.32 -22.84
C LEU A 41 -21.89 10.37 -21.79
N THR A 42 -22.89 9.57 -22.16
CA THR A 42 -23.43 8.53 -21.28
C THR A 42 -22.62 7.22 -21.44
N GLY A 43 -21.31 7.30 -21.35
CA GLY A 43 -20.47 6.14 -21.15
C GLY A 43 -20.88 5.51 -19.83
N SER A 44 -21.56 4.37 -19.88
CA SER A 44 -21.85 3.55 -18.72
C SER A 44 -20.52 3.17 -18.09
N PHE A 45 -20.13 3.85 -17.00
CA PHE A 45 -19.07 3.39 -16.14
C PHE A 45 -19.54 2.04 -15.55
N VAL A 46 -19.09 0.94 -16.14
CA VAL A 46 -19.21 -0.35 -15.50
C VAL A 46 -18.31 -0.29 -14.26
N VAL A 47 -18.89 0.06 -13.13
CA VAL A 47 -18.25 -0.04 -11.83
C VAL A 47 -18.07 -1.54 -11.60
N GLY A 48 -16.91 -2.08 -11.93
CA GLY A 48 -16.55 -3.43 -11.57
C GLY A 48 -16.69 -3.56 -10.06
N SER A 49 -17.50 -4.51 -9.60
CA SER A 49 -17.57 -4.86 -8.18
C SER A 49 -16.17 -5.31 -7.76
N ALA A 50 -15.48 -4.51 -6.97
CA ALA A 50 -14.30 -4.96 -6.26
C ALA A 50 -14.79 -6.04 -5.27
N GLY A 51 -14.58 -7.30 -5.60
CA GLY A 51 -14.83 -8.40 -4.68
C GLY A 51 -13.99 -8.16 -3.43
N ALA A 52 -14.62 -8.19 -2.25
CA ALA A 52 -13.89 -8.17 -1.00
C ALA A 52 -13.10 -9.48 -0.90
N THR A 53 -11.78 -9.40 -0.72
CA THR A 53 -10.93 -10.55 -0.46
C THR A 53 -11.20 -11.10 0.95
N THR A 54 -11.27 -12.42 1.07
CA THR A 54 -11.52 -13.10 2.33
C THR A 54 -10.21 -13.47 2.99
N TRP A 55 -10.04 -13.12 4.27
CA TRP A 55 -8.88 -13.50 5.06
C TRP A 55 -9.27 -14.50 6.14
N ILE A 56 -8.56 -15.63 6.17
CA ILE A 56 -8.71 -16.67 7.18
C ILE A 56 -7.58 -16.51 8.18
N ASP A 57 -7.90 -16.39 9.47
CA ASP A 57 -6.89 -16.31 10.51
C ASP A 57 -6.20 -17.66 10.69
N GLY A 58 -4.86 -17.65 10.62
CA GLY A 58 -4.00 -18.79 10.92
C GLY A 58 -3.49 -18.76 12.35
N ASN A 59 -3.12 -19.93 12.86
CA ASN A 59 -2.52 -20.07 14.19
C ASN A 59 -1.00 -20.28 14.16
N LYS A 60 -0.43 -20.48 12.95
CA LYS A 60 1.01 -20.67 12.74
C LYS A 60 1.48 -19.94 11.48
N ALA A 61 2.73 -19.46 11.52
CA ALA A 61 3.45 -18.94 10.38
C ALA A 61 4.68 -19.81 10.09
N ARG A 62 4.98 -19.99 8.82
CA ARG A 62 6.24 -20.54 8.33
C ARG A 62 7.04 -19.42 7.67
N LEU A 63 8.23 -19.18 8.21
CA LEU A 63 9.17 -18.19 7.73
C LEU A 63 10.38 -18.87 7.12
N GLN A 64 10.93 -18.28 6.07
CA GLN A 64 12.28 -18.53 5.61
C GLN A 64 13.20 -17.53 6.29
N ALA A 65 14.23 -18.00 6.94
CA ALA A 65 15.28 -17.20 7.55
C ALA A 65 16.60 -17.43 6.81
N LEU A 66 17.23 -16.35 6.38
CA LEU A 66 18.53 -16.34 5.72
C LEU A 66 19.58 -15.74 6.64
N ASP A 67 20.66 -16.46 6.88
CA ASP A 67 21.91 -15.92 7.41
C ASP A 67 22.77 -15.43 6.24
N LYS A 68 22.93 -14.11 6.13
CA LYS A 68 23.66 -13.46 5.03
C LYS A 68 25.17 -13.68 5.10
N ILE A 69 25.70 -13.99 6.29
CA ILE A 69 27.13 -14.21 6.47
C ILE A 69 27.53 -15.61 5.98
N THR A 70 26.73 -16.60 6.31
CA THR A 70 27.00 -18.01 5.96
C THR A 70 26.24 -18.47 4.72
N ALA A 71 25.37 -17.63 4.15
CA ALA A 71 24.44 -17.95 3.07
C ALA A 71 23.54 -19.16 3.38
N ARG A 72 23.24 -19.40 4.65
CA ARG A 72 22.42 -20.52 5.09
C ARG A 72 20.96 -20.12 5.16
N ILE A 73 20.12 -20.90 4.52
CA ILE A 73 18.66 -20.78 4.56
C ILE A 73 18.12 -21.81 5.54
N SER A 74 17.18 -21.41 6.38
CA SER A 74 16.49 -22.27 7.35
C SER A 74 14.99 -21.94 7.36
N THR A 75 14.16 -22.94 7.61
CA THR A 75 12.73 -22.75 7.82
C THR A 75 12.45 -22.65 9.31
N VAL A 76 11.72 -21.62 9.71
CA VAL A 76 11.30 -21.37 11.09
C VAL A 76 9.78 -21.43 11.15
N GLU A 77 9.22 -22.35 11.91
CA GLU A 77 7.79 -22.40 12.21
C GLU A 77 7.53 -21.76 13.57
N ALA A 78 6.61 -20.81 13.59
CA ALA A 78 6.28 -20.06 14.78
C ALA A 78 4.76 -20.02 14.98
N PRO A 79 4.23 -20.47 16.12
CA PRO A 79 2.84 -20.28 16.46
C PRO A 79 2.58 -18.79 16.78
N VAL A 80 1.36 -18.35 16.50
CA VAL A 80 0.93 -17.00 16.84
C VAL A 80 0.99 -16.79 18.36
N GLY A 81 1.50 -15.65 18.79
CA GLY A 81 1.65 -15.29 20.19
C GLY A 81 2.87 -15.85 20.90
N ALA A 82 3.64 -16.76 20.28
CA ALA A 82 4.83 -17.32 20.90
C ALA A 82 6.12 -16.87 20.21
N ALA A 83 7.14 -16.54 21.00
CA ALA A 83 8.44 -16.19 20.49
C ALA A 83 9.20 -17.43 19.95
N ARG A 84 9.90 -17.24 18.84
CA ARG A 84 10.87 -18.20 18.28
C ARG A 84 12.21 -17.51 18.10
N PHE A 85 13.27 -18.28 18.22
CA PHE A 85 14.63 -17.78 18.12
C PHE A 85 15.31 -18.29 16.86
N TYR A 86 15.99 -17.37 16.16
CA TYR A 86 16.87 -17.67 15.03
C TYR A 86 18.12 -16.80 15.13
N GLY A 87 19.28 -17.42 15.38
CA GLY A 87 20.50 -16.67 15.70
C GLY A 87 20.27 -15.74 16.90
N THR A 88 20.52 -14.45 16.72
CA THR A 88 20.26 -13.42 17.74
C THR A 88 18.84 -12.90 17.73
N LEU A 89 18.06 -13.24 16.70
CA LEU A 89 16.69 -12.73 16.54
C LEU A 89 15.70 -13.49 17.43
N GLU A 90 14.88 -12.73 18.11
CA GLU A 90 13.65 -13.16 18.77
C GLU A 90 12.46 -12.71 17.90
N ILE A 91 11.74 -13.67 17.33
CA ILE A 91 10.67 -13.45 16.37
C ILE A 91 9.35 -13.81 17.04
N THR A 92 8.40 -12.87 17.07
CA THR A 92 7.04 -13.09 17.58
C THR A 92 6.06 -12.85 16.44
N ILE A 93 5.22 -13.83 16.15
CA ILE A 93 4.09 -13.69 15.24
C ILE A 93 2.91 -13.16 16.03
N ASN A 94 2.49 -11.92 15.76
CA ASN A 94 1.36 -11.31 16.45
C ASN A 94 0.02 -11.69 15.79
N ARG A 95 0.03 -11.80 14.45
CA ARG A 95 -1.12 -12.25 13.66
C ARG A 95 -0.63 -12.92 12.38
N CYS A 96 -1.38 -13.90 11.89
CA CYS A 96 -1.13 -14.57 10.63
C CYS A 96 -2.48 -14.83 9.94
N ALA A 97 -2.58 -14.53 8.65
CA ALA A 97 -3.78 -14.74 7.88
C ALA A 97 -3.43 -15.15 6.45
N PHE A 98 -4.33 -15.87 5.80
CA PHE A 98 -4.15 -16.35 4.44
C PHE A 98 -5.47 -16.33 3.67
N HIS A 99 -5.38 -16.33 2.33
CA HIS A 99 -6.56 -16.44 1.48
C HIS A 99 -7.05 -17.88 1.35
N PRO A 100 -8.36 -18.10 1.21
CA PRO A 100 -8.91 -19.42 0.93
C PRO A 100 -8.45 -19.92 -0.46
N PRO A 101 -8.54 -21.23 -0.72
CA PRO A 101 -8.05 -21.83 -1.98
C PRO A 101 -8.73 -21.32 -3.26
N GLU A 102 -9.92 -20.73 -3.14
CA GLU A 102 -10.71 -20.18 -4.25
C GLU A 102 -10.23 -18.81 -4.72
N GLU A 103 -9.42 -18.12 -3.88
CA GLU A 103 -8.86 -16.80 -4.16
C GLU A 103 -7.38 -16.90 -4.57
N PRO A 104 -6.81 -15.87 -5.22
CA PRO A 104 -5.37 -15.82 -5.47
C PRO A 104 -4.60 -16.01 -4.17
N PRO A 105 -3.60 -16.91 -4.13
CA PRO A 105 -2.89 -17.26 -2.90
C PRO A 105 -2.12 -16.05 -2.36
N GLU A 106 -2.43 -15.67 -1.14
CA GLU A 106 -1.70 -14.64 -0.40
C GLU A 106 -1.63 -15.04 1.07
N ASN A 107 -0.50 -14.69 1.70
CA ASN A 107 -0.33 -14.84 3.14
C ASN A 107 0.22 -13.52 3.70
N ALA A 108 -0.33 -13.11 4.83
CA ALA A 108 0.10 -11.92 5.55
C ALA A 108 0.34 -12.24 7.02
N ALA A 109 1.46 -11.78 7.57
CA ALA A 109 1.73 -11.89 9.00
C ALA A 109 2.18 -10.56 9.58
N PHE A 110 1.64 -10.20 10.73
CA PHE A 110 2.18 -9.12 11.54
C PHE A 110 3.19 -9.70 12.51
N ILE A 111 4.45 -9.30 12.36
CA ILE A 111 5.55 -9.81 13.16
C ILE A 111 6.24 -8.70 13.95
N THR A 112 6.78 -9.07 15.09
CA THR A 112 7.71 -8.25 15.86
C THR A 112 9.03 -8.99 15.99
N VAL A 113 10.13 -8.34 15.60
CA VAL A 113 11.47 -8.91 15.68
C VAL A 113 12.33 -8.07 16.60
N ARG A 114 12.97 -8.72 17.54
CA ARG A 114 13.96 -8.14 18.45
C ARG A 114 15.32 -8.77 18.23
N ASP A 115 16.35 -7.98 18.17
CA ASP A 115 17.73 -8.48 18.18
C ASP A 115 18.27 -8.47 19.61
N ARG A 116 18.74 -9.61 20.06
CA ARG A 116 19.32 -9.80 21.39
C ARG A 116 20.82 -9.51 21.41
N GLY A 117 21.43 -9.32 20.22
CA GLY A 117 22.86 -9.13 20.10
C GLY A 117 23.70 -10.28 20.67
N TYR A 118 25.00 -10.06 20.74
CA TYR A 118 25.99 -10.96 21.37
C TYR A 118 26.61 -10.35 22.63
N ASP A 119 26.27 -9.12 22.96
CA ASP A 119 26.90 -8.28 23.98
C ASP A 119 26.21 -8.34 25.35
N GLY A 120 25.12 -9.10 25.46
CA GLY A 120 24.35 -9.22 26.71
C GLY A 120 23.50 -8.01 27.06
N LEU A 121 23.38 -7.03 26.18
CA LEU A 121 22.50 -5.89 26.34
C LEU A 121 21.03 -6.29 26.22
N ALA A 122 20.13 -5.39 26.62
CA ALA A 122 18.69 -5.62 26.47
C ALA A 122 18.30 -5.77 24.99
N PRO A 123 17.40 -6.72 24.65
CA PRO A 123 16.96 -6.94 23.28
C PRO A 123 16.37 -5.65 22.67
N LYS A 124 16.86 -5.29 21.47
CA LYS A 124 16.40 -4.11 20.73
C LYS A 124 15.40 -4.53 19.67
N GLN A 125 14.24 -3.87 19.62
CA GLN A 125 13.30 -4.09 18.51
C GLN A 125 13.88 -3.53 17.21
N VAL A 126 14.03 -4.40 16.21
CA VAL A 126 14.59 -4.08 14.89
C VAL A 126 13.55 -4.06 13.80
N PHE A 127 12.38 -4.69 14.03
CA PHE A 127 11.27 -4.66 13.09
C PHE A 127 9.93 -4.85 13.82
N SER A 128 8.89 -4.19 13.33
CA SER A 128 7.50 -4.47 13.69
C SER A 128 6.60 -4.03 12.54
N GLY A 129 5.90 -4.97 11.91
CA GLY A 129 5.08 -4.66 10.74
C GLY A 129 4.49 -5.89 10.07
N TRP A 130 3.69 -5.63 9.04
CA TRP A 130 3.14 -6.64 8.16
C TRP A 130 4.18 -7.08 7.13
N ILE A 131 4.27 -8.39 6.92
CA ILE A 131 5.03 -9.01 5.84
C ILE A 131 4.08 -9.86 4.99
N PHE A 132 4.34 -9.92 3.67
CA PHE A 132 3.48 -10.59 2.70
C PHE A 132 4.27 -11.64 1.92
N SER A 133 3.65 -12.80 1.63
CA SER A 133 4.33 -13.86 0.89
C SER A 133 4.53 -13.52 -0.59
N SER A 134 3.57 -12.83 -1.21
CA SER A 134 3.65 -12.43 -2.61
C SER A 134 4.61 -11.26 -2.87
N SER A 135 4.89 -10.45 -1.86
CA SER A 135 5.65 -9.21 -2.01
C SER A 135 6.63 -8.97 -0.84
N PRO A 136 7.64 -9.81 -0.68
CA PRO A 136 8.58 -9.73 0.44
C PRO A 136 9.32 -8.39 0.53
N ALA A 137 9.52 -7.72 -0.60
CA ALA A 137 10.28 -6.46 -0.66
C ALA A 137 9.51 -5.24 -0.13
N ILE A 138 8.17 -5.30 0.02
CA ILE A 138 7.37 -4.15 0.49
C ILE A 138 7.69 -3.82 1.95
N SER A 139 8.00 -4.85 2.75
CA SER A 139 8.21 -4.72 4.19
C SER A 139 9.28 -5.71 4.65
N ALA A 140 10.52 -5.47 4.21
CA ALA A 140 11.66 -6.33 4.53
C ALA A 140 12.26 -5.98 5.89
N LEU A 141 12.76 -7.00 6.60
CA LEU A 141 13.62 -6.80 7.77
C LEU A 141 14.96 -6.21 7.33
N GLU A 142 15.27 -4.99 7.74
CA GLU A 142 16.58 -4.37 7.54
C GLU A 142 17.54 -4.77 8.68
N HIS A 143 18.20 -5.93 8.53
CA HIS A 143 19.17 -6.41 9.50
C HIS A 143 20.49 -6.77 8.80
N PRO A 144 21.67 -6.44 9.36
CA PRO A 144 22.95 -6.65 8.68
C PRO A 144 23.29 -8.13 8.45
N VAL A 145 22.83 -9.03 9.33
CA VAL A 145 23.18 -10.45 9.30
C VAL A 145 22.04 -11.33 8.81
N TYR A 146 20.80 -11.00 9.13
CA TYR A 146 19.65 -11.87 8.88
C TYR A 146 18.62 -11.24 7.96
N ASP A 147 17.90 -12.10 7.24
CA ASP A 147 16.71 -11.73 6.46
C ASP A 147 15.57 -12.71 6.76
N LEU A 148 14.33 -12.22 6.73
CA LEU A 148 13.13 -13.01 7.02
C LEU A 148 12.09 -12.80 5.93
N THR A 149 11.58 -13.91 5.39
CA THR A 149 10.51 -13.91 4.38
C THR A 149 9.37 -14.80 4.85
N LEU A 150 8.13 -14.34 4.70
CA LEU A 150 6.96 -15.16 4.97
C LEU A 150 6.75 -16.18 3.83
N LEU A 151 6.65 -17.45 4.17
CA LEU A 151 6.32 -18.51 3.22
C LEU A 151 4.82 -18.84 3.24
N ALA A 152 4.26 -19.05 4.43
CA ALA A 152 2.87 -19.43 4.58
C ALA A 152 2.32 -19.10 5.97
N CYS A 153 1.02 -18.85 6.01
CA CYS A 153 0.18 -18.91 7.20
C CYS A 153 -0.74 -20.12 7.08
N PHE A 154 -1.00 -20.81 8.18
CA PHE A 154 -1.92 -21.94 8.20
C PHE A 154 -2.60 -22.09 9.56
N ALA A 155 -3.75 -22.74 9.54
CA ALA A 155 -4.47 -23.20 10.71
C ALA A 155 -4.38 -24.74 10.76
N ASP A 156 -4.05 -25.26 11.94
CA ASP A 156 -4.09 -26.73 12.20
C ASP A 156 -5.49 -27.15 12.57
#